data_9a3bd64276accab72cb83adaf79f451e
#
_entry.id   9a3bd64276accab72cb83adaf79f451e
#
_cell.length_a   1.000
_cell.length_b   1.000
_cell.length_c   1.000
_cell.angle_alpha   90.00
_cell.angle_beta   90.00
_cell.angle_gamma   90.00
#
_symmetry.space_group_name_H-M   'P 1'
#
loop_
_entity.id
_entity.type
_entity.pdbx_description
1 polymer ?
#
loop_
_entity_poly.entity_id
_entity_poly.type
_entity_poly.pdbx_seq_one_letter_code
_entity_poly.pdbx_strand_id
1 'polypeptide(L)'
;NINSQPFMRWRDRYLYSMEGVNRASAATGEIKGHYLNVTAATMEDMYERATFAKELGSVIIMIDLTIGYTAIQSMAKWARANSLILHLHRAGYATFARQKNHGVNFRVLAKWMRLAGVDHIHAGTVVGKLEGDPNAIMGYYDTLRLGSVPANPTRGLYFDQEWSSMPGVMPVASGGIHAGQMH
;
A
#
# COMPACT_ATOMS: atom_id res chain seq x y z
N ASN A 1 3.12 -10.89 -4.70
CA ASN A 1 3.46 -10.08 -5.85
C ASN A 1 4.06 -10.95 -6.96
N ILE A 2 3.43 -11.01 -8.12
CA ILE A 2 3.73 -11.98 -9.18
C ILE A 2 4.19 -11.34 -10.49
N ASN A 3 4.68 -10.12 -10.46
CA ASN A 3 5.12 -9.42 -11.67
C ASN A 3 6.28 -10.10 -12.41
N SER A 4 7.05 -10.92 -11.73
CA SER A 4 8.23 -11.60 -12.27
C SER A 4 7.99 -13.05 -12.69
N GLN A 5 6.75 -13.50 -12.73
CA GLN A 5 6.44 -14.88 -13.11
C GLN A 5 6.63 -15.08 -14.62
N PRO A 6 7.55 -15.96 -15.07
CA PRO A 6 7.88 -16.11 -16.49
C PRO A 6 6.78 -16.79 -17.31
N PHE A 7 5.89 -17.54 -16.67
CA PHE A 7 4.81 -18.29 -17.29
C PHE A 7 3.48 -17.51 -17.36
N MET A 8 3.44 -16.31 -16.80
CA MET A 8 2.24 -15.46 -16.82
C MET A 8 2.61 -14.03 -17.17
N ARG A 9 2.24 -13.61 -18.36
CA ARG A 9 2.44 -12.24 -18.82
C ARG A 9 1.60 -11.28 -17.98
N TRP A 10 2.09 -10.09 -17.72
CA TRP A 10 1.40 -9.13 -16.88
C TRP A 10 0.03 -8.72 -17.44
N ARG A 11 -0.12 -8.61 -18.78
CA ARG A 11 -1.40 -8.30 -19.40
C ARG A 11 -2.42 -9.41 -19.19
N ASP A 12 -2.03 -10.67 -19.38
CA ASP A 12 -2.90 -11.82 -19.16
C ASP A 12 -3.35 -11.90 -17.71
N ARG A 13 -2.42 -11.66 -16.79
CA ARG A 13 -2.73 -11.62 -15.35
C ARG A 13 -3.79 -10.55 -15.04
N TYR A 14 -3.69 -9.36 -15.63
CA TYR A 14 -4.67 -8.30 -15.40
C TYR A 14 -6.04 -8.70 -15.93
N LEU A 15 -6.09 -9.23 -17.16
CA LEU A 15 -7.33 -9.70 -17.78
C LEU A 15 -8.02 -10.77 -16.92
N TYR A 16 -7.30 -11.82 -16.54
CA TYR A 16 -7.88 -12.90 -15.73
C TYR A 16 -8.28 -12.44 -14.33
N SER A 17 -7.48 -11.56 -13.71
CA SER A 17 -7.83 -11.01 -12.40
C SER A 17 -9.12 -10.19 -12.46
N MET A 18 -9.25 -9.31 -13.45
CA MET A 18 -10.45 -8.48 -13.62
C MET A 18 -11.66 -9.30 -14.04
N GLU A 19 -11.49 -10.33 -14.85
CA GLU A 19 -12.57 -11.27 -15.15
C GLU A 19 -13.08 -11.95 -13.88
N GLY A 20 -12.16 -12.44 -13.03
CA GLY A 20 -12.53 -13.05 -11.75
C GLY A 20 -13.29 -12.08 -10.84
N VAL A 21 -12.83 -10.83 -10.73
CA VAL A 21 -13.50 -9.78 -9.95
C VAL A 21 -14.90 -9.48 -10.48
N ASN A 22 -15.04 -9.33 -11.80
CA ASN A 22 -16.32 -9.03 -12.44
C ASN A 22 -17.32 -10.19 -12.27
N ARG A 23 -16.85 -11.43 -12.41
CA ARG A 23 -17.68 -12.62 -12.16
C ARG A 23 -18.15 -12.71 -10.70
N ALA A 24 -17.25 -12.44 -9.74
CA ALA A 24 -17.61 -12.44 -8.32
C ALA A 24 -18.62 -11.32 -8.00
N SER A 25 -18.43 -10.13 -8.56
CA SER A 25 -19.35 -9.01 -8.38
C SER A 25 -20.74 -9.33 -8.96
N ALA A 26 -20.79 -9.91 -10.16
CA ALA A 26 -22.03 -10.32 -10.80
C ALA A 26 -22.77 -11.42 -10.01
N ALA A 27 -22.03 -12.35 -9.43
CA ALA A 27 -22.61 -13.46 -8.67
C ALA A 27 -23.17 -13.03 -7.31
N THR A 28 -22.59 -12.02 -6.68
CA THR A 28 -22.98 -11.58 -5.32
C THR A 28 -23.81 -10.31 -5.31
N GLY A 29 -23.84 -9.54 -6.39
CA GLY A 29 -24.44 -8.21 -6.45
C GLY A 29 -23.63 -7.15 -5.67
N GLU A 30 -22.43 -7.48 -5.19
CA GLU A 30 -21.57 -6.59 -4.42
C GLU A 30 -20.38 -6.12 -5.26
N ILE A 31 -19.99 -4.86 -5.10
CA ILE A 31 -18.74 -4.35 -5.68
C ILE A 31 -17.56 -4.97 -4.95
N LYS A 32 -16.70 -5.67 -5.66
CA LYS A 32 -15.49 -6.27 -5.11
C LYS A 32 -14.28 -5.36 -5.34
N GLY A 33 -13.62 -4.98 -4.24
CA GLY A 33 -12.36 -4.24 -4.30
C GLY A 33 -11.23 -5.12 -4.85
N HIS A 34 -10.42 -4.54 -5.72
CA HIS A 34 -9.24 -5.22 -6.27
C HIS A 34 -8.19 -4.18 -6.65
N TYR A 35 -6.92 -4.56 -6.62
CA TYR A 35 -5.83 -3.74 -7.09
C TYR A 35 -4.89 -4.55 -7.99
N LEU A 36 -4.43 -3.92 -9.07
CA LEU A 36 -3.46 -4.50 -9.99
C LEU A 36 -2.06 -3.93 -9.72
N ASN A 37 -1.08 -4.82 -9.52
CA ASN A 37 0.30 -4.39 -9.30
C ASN A 37 0.92 -3.96 -10.62
N VAL A 38 1.24 -2.67 -10.73
CA VAL A 38 1.80 -2.04 -11.92
C VAL A 38 3.31 -1.86 -11.83
N THR A 39 3.94 -2.34 -10.75
CA THR A 39 5.40 -2.25 -10.57
C THR A 39 6.13 -2.83 -11.79
N ALA A 40 7.06 -2.06 -12.32
CA ALA A 40 7.89 -2.41 -13.45
C ALA A 40 9.31 -1.83 -13.28
N ALA A 41 10.18 -2.09 -14.23
CA ALA A 41 11.57 -1.65 -14.18
C ALA A 41 11.73 -0.14 -14.46
N THR A 42 10.85 0.43 -15.26
CA THR A 42 10.88 1.84 -15.66
C THR A 42 9.57 2.56 -15.35
N MET A 43 9.60 3.88 -15.31
CA MET A 43 8.38 4.69 -15.13
C MET A 43 7.45 4.55 -16.33
N GLU A 44 8.01 4.48 -17.52
CA GLU A 44 7.26 4.32 -18.78
C GLU A 44 6.45 3.04 -18.76
N ASP A 45 7.07 1.92 -18.38
CA ASP A 45 6.38 0.63 -18.23
C ASP A 45 5.31 0.68 -17.14
N MET A 46 5.57 1.38 -16.02
CA MET A 46 4.57 1.54 -14.96
C MET A 46 3.37 2.36 -15.43
N TYR A 47 3.59 3.43 -16.18
CA TYR A 47 2.50 4.21 -16.76
C TYR A 47 1.70 3.40 -17.78
N GLU A 48 2.35 2.60 -18.63
CA GLU A 48 1.66 1.70 -19.57
C GLU A 48 0.77 0.72 -18.82
N ARG A 49 1.31 0.06 -17.80
CA ARG A 49 0.55 -0.91 -16.99
C ARG A 49 -0.59 -0.25 -16.23
N ALA A 50 -0.38 0.93 -15.67
CA ALA A 50 -1.42 1.67 -14.96
C ALA A 50 -2.54 2.16 -15.89
N THR A 51 -2.20 2.59 -17.09
CA THR A 51 -3.16 2.97 -18.13
C THR A 51 -4.01 1.75 -18.51
N PHE A 52 -3.38 0.63 -18.79
CA PHE A 52 -4.10 -0.60 -19.13
C PHE A 52 -4.98 -1.09 -17.97
N ALA A 53 -4.51 -1.02 -16.72
CA ALA A 53 -5.32 -1.35 -15.55
C ALA A 53 -6.58 -0.47 -15.46
N LYS A 54 -6.44 0.84 -15.71
CA LYS A 54 -7.56 1.79 -15.77
C LYS A 54 -8.54 1.45 -16.87
N GLU A 55 -8.06 1.13 -18.06
CA GLU A 55 -8.90 0.72 -19.22
C GLU A 55 -9.72 -0.54 -18.91
N LEU A 56 -9.19 -1.45 -18.12
CA LEU A 56 -9.91 -2.64 -17.64
C LEU A 56 -10.92 -2.35 -16.52
N GLY A 57 -11.04 -1.10 -16.07
CA GLY A 57 -11.95 -0.70 -15.01
C GLY A 57 -11.41 -0.88 -13.59
N SER A 58 -10.11 -1.14 -13.41
CA SER A 58 -9.50 -1.13 -12.08
C SER A 58 -9.45 0.29 -11.53
N VAL A 59 -9.98 0.50 -10.33
CA VAL A 59 -9.98 1.81 -9.66
C VAL A 59 -8.79 1.97 -8.71
N ILE A 60 -8.09 0.89 -8.41
CA ILE A 60 -6.93 0.86 -7.51
C ILE A 60 -5.76 0.23 -8.25
N ILE A 61 -4.64 0.94 -8.29
CA ILE A 61 -3.35 0.41 -8.74
C ILE A 61 -2.40 0.25 -7.58
N MET A 62 -1.54 -0.76 -7.64
CA MET A 62 -0.54 -1.04 -6.62
C MET A 62 0.87 -0.83 -7.15
N ILE A 63 1.73 -0.26 -6.32
CA ILE A 63 3.17 -0.17 -6.54
C ILE A 63 3.91 -0.74 -5.33
N ASP A 64 5.14 -1.17 -5.54
CA ASP A 64 6.01 -1.66 -4.47
C ASP A 64 6.94 -0.54 -3.97
N LEU A 65 7.26 -0.55 -2.68
CA LEU A 65 8.21 0.39 -2.06
C LEU A 65 9.59 0.38 -2.75
N THR A 66 9.98 -0.76 -3.31
CA THR A 66 11.28 -0.97 -3.96
C THR A 66 11.53 -0.10 -5.20
N ILE A 67 10.50 0.52 -5.77
CA ILE A 67 10.70 1.42 -6.93
C ILE A 67 11.39 2.74 -6.57
N GLY A 68 11.47 3.06 -5.28
CA GLY A 68 12.14 4.26 -4.78
C GLY A 68 11.23 5.49 -4.67
N TYR A 69 11.69 6.47 -3.89
CA TYR A 69 10.84 7.59 -3.48
C TYR A 69 10.43 8.51 -4.63
N THR A 70 11.32 8.79 -5.57
CA THR A 70 11.01 9.62 -6.73
C THR A 70 9.93 8.97 -7.59
N ALA A 71 10.05 7.67 -7.87
CA ALA A 71 9.08 6.92 -8.64
C ALA A 71 7.71 6.84 -7.93
N ILE A 72 7.70 6.66 -6.59
CA ILE A 72 6.47 6.66 -5.79
C ILE A 72 5.75 8.01 -5.93
N GLN A 73 6.46 9.14 -5.82
CA GLN A 73 5.86 10.46 -5.96
C GLN A 73 5.34 10.71 -7.39
N SER A 74 6.06 10.24 -8.40
CA SER A 74 5.61 10.32 -9.79
C SER A 74 4.32 9.52 -10.01
N MET A 75 4.25 8.31 -9.46
CA MET A 75 3.04 7.48 -9.53
C MET A 75 1.88 8.08 -8.73
N ALA A 76 2.13 8.66 -7.55
CA ALA A 76 1.10 9.34 -6.77
C ALA A 76 0.50 10.54 -7.54
N LYS A 77 1.35 11.33 -8.18
CA LYS A 77 0.92 12.44 -9.04
C LYS A 77 0.10 11.94 -10.24
N TRP A 78 0.56 10.88 -10.89
CA TRP A 78 -0.12 10.28 -12.03
C TRP A 78 -1.48 9.68 -11.63
N ALA A 79 -1.54 8.91 -10.55
CA ALA A 79 -2.76 8.30 -10.05
C ALA A 79 -3.83 9.36 -9.74
N ARG A 80 -3.44 10.44 -9.06
CA ARG A 80 -4.34 11.57 -8.76
C ARG A 80 -4.87 12.23 -10.03
N ALA A 81 -4.02 12.47 -11.02
CA ALA A 81 -4.43 13.05 -12.31
C ALA A 81 -5.37 12.14 -13.10
N ASN A 82 -5.36 10.84 -12.83
CA ASN A 82 -6.19 9.83 -13.48
C ASN A 82 -7.38 9.35 -12.64
N SER A 83 -7.63 9.97 -11.46
CA SER A 83 -8.70 9.60 -10.53
C SER A 83 -8.62 8.14 -10.07
N LEU A 84 -7.40 7.66 -9.82
CA LEU A 84 -7.13 6.31 -9.32
C LEU A 84 -6.60 6.36 -7.88
N ILE A 85 -6.92 5.33 -7.13
CA ILE A 85 -6.39 5.08 -5.78
C ILE A 85 -5.02 4.42 -5.91
N LEU A 86 -4.03 4.93 -5.19
CA LEU A 86 -2.69 4.37 -5.16
C LEU A 86 -2.47 3.55 -3.88
N HIS A 87 -2.35 2.25 -4.05
CA HIS A 87 -2.04 1.29 -2.99
C HIS A 87 -0.54 0.98 -2.97
N LEU A 88 0.12 1.19 -1.83
CA LEU A 88 1.53 0.93 -1.67
C LEU A 88 1.77 -0.38 -0.91
N HIS A 89 2.38 -1.34 -1.60
CA HIS A 89 2.92 -2.55 -1.00
C HIS A 89 4.34 -2.29 -0.50
N ARG A 90 4.64 -2.68 0.74
CA ARG A 90 5.96 -2.41 1.33
C ARG A 90 7.01 -3.50 1.11
N ALA A 91 6.95 -4.22 -0.02
CA ALA A 91 7.97 -5.19 -0.38
C ALA A 91 9.37 -4.55 -0.34
N GLY A 92 10.34 -5.30 0.18
CA GLY A 92 11.71 -4.81 0.36
C GLY A 92 11.95 -4.02 1.65
N TYR A 93 10.92 -3.65 2.40
CA TYR A 93 11.11 -2.93 3.67
C TYR A 93 11.97 -3.69 4.68
N ALA A 94 11.90 -5.01 4.71
CA ALA A 94 12.71 -5.83 5.61
C ALA A 94 14.23 -5.61 5.44
N THR A 95 14.66 -5.17 4.28
CA THR A 95 16.05 -4.77 4.03
C THR A 95 16.50 -3.65 4.98
N PHE A 96 15.60 -2.75 5.34
CA PHE A 96 15.87 -1.65 6.27
C PHE A 96 15.52 -2.00 7.72
N ALA A 97 14.47 -2.77 7.94
CA ALA A 97 13.90 -3.00 9.27
C ALA A 97 14.65 -4.04 10.11
N ARG A 98 15.35 -4.98 9.47
CA ARG A 98 16.03 -6.09 10.17
C ARG A 98 17.50 -5.82 10.50
N GLN A 99 17.99 -4.63 10.21
CA GLN A 99 19.36 -4.25 10.57
C GLN A 99 19.42 -3.90 12.06
N LYS A 100 20.44 -4.39 12.76
CA LYS A 100 20.62 -4.14 14.19
C LYS A 100 21.15 -2.74 14.50
N ASN A 101 22.05 -2.23 13.68
CA ASN A 101 22.82 -1.03 13.97
C ASN A 101 22.46 0.17 13.08
N HIS A 102 21.72 -0.06 12.01
CA HIS A 102 21.26 0.99 11.08
C HIS A 102 20.02 0.53 10.35
N GLY A 103 19.34 1.46 9.71
CA GLY A 103 18.12 1.18 8.98
C GLY A 103 17.14 2.33 9.08
N VAL A 104 15.92 2.11 8.63
CA VAL A 104 14.84 3.10 8.69
C VAL A 104 13.62 2.48 9.36
N ASN A 105 13.18 3.05 10.47
CA ASN A 105 11.97 2.61 11.13
C ASN A 105 10.75 2.88 10.24
N PHE A 106 9.79 1.96 10.23
CA PHE A 106 8.59 2.09 9.40
C PHE A 106 7.79 3.36 9.69
N ARG A 107 7.81 3.86 10.91
CA ARG A 107 7.18 5.14 11.26
C ARG A 107 7.67 6.30 10.36
N VAL A 108 8.96 6.35 10.06
CA VAL A 108 9.53 7.37 9.15
C VAL A 108 8.99 7.18 7.74
N LEU A 109 9.02 5.94 7.24
CA LEU A 109 8.48 5.62 5.93
C LEU A 109 6.98 5.92 5.82
N ALA A 110 6.20 5.58 6.84
CA ALA A 110 4.76 5.88 6.89
C ALA A 110 4.50 7.39 6.72
N LYS A 111 5.26 8.24 7.42
CA LYS A 111 5.17 9.70 7.27
C LYS A 111 5.55 10.14 5.86
N TRP A 112 6.65 9.64 5.31
CA TRP A 112 7.08 9.99 3.95
C TRP A 112 6.08 9.57 2.89
N MET A 113 5.46 8.41 3.03
CA MET A 113 4.46 7.94 2.08
C MET A 113 3.17 8.75 2.16
N ARG A 114 2.76 9.16 3.35
CA ARG A 114 1.66 10.11 3.52
C ARG A 114 1.98 11.44 2.83
N LEU A 115 3.17 11.99 3.02
CA LEU A 115 3.65 13.20 2.33
C LEU A 115 3.72 13.02 0.80
N ALA A 116 4.09 11.84 0.32
CA ALA A 116 4.13 11.53 -1.11
C ALA A 116 2.74 11.46 -1.76
N GLY A 117 1.68 11.29 -0.96
CA GLY A 117 0.30 11.26 -1.44
C GLY A 117 -0.17 9.88 -1.87
N VAL A 118 0.32 8.80 -1.24
CA VAL A 118 -0.29 7.47 -1.40
C VAL A 118 -1.62 7.41 -0.64
N ASP A 119 -2.54 6.58 -1.09
CA ASP A 119 -3.87 6.45 -0.48
C ASP A 119 -3.94 5.27 0.50
N HIS A 120 -3.28 4.16 0.18
CA HIS A 120 -3.21 2.97 1.02
C HIS A 120 -1.76 2.53 1.22
N ILE A 121 -1.43 2.01 2.42
CA ILE A 121 -0.11 1.42 2.69
C ILE A 121 -0.23 0.21 3.60
N HIS A 122 0.49 -0.87 3.28
CA HIS A 122 0.63 -2.02 4.18
C HIS A 122 1.35 -1.60 5.45
N ALA A 123 0.66 -1.64 6.59
CA ALA A 123 1.17 -1.17 7.88
C ALA A 123 1.39 -2.28 8.91
N GLY A 124 1.17 -3.54 8.51
CA GLY A 124 1.21 -4.68 9.42
C GLY A 124 -0.14 -4.91 10.11
N THR A 125 -0.17 -5.80 11.08
CA THR A 125 -1.39 -6.16 11.80
C THR A 125 -1.09 -6.47 13.26
N VAL A 126 -2.04 -6.15 14.15
CA VAL A 126 -1.96 -6.48 15.57
C VAL A 126 -2.35 -7.94 15.86
N VAL A 127 -2.92 -8.65 14.90
CA VAL A 127 -3.48 -10.00 15.04
C VAL A 127 -2.88 -11.05 14.10
N GLY A 128 -2.03 -10.66 13.17
CA GLY A 128 -1.42 -11.55 12.18
C GLY A 128 -0.21 -12.31 12.72
N LYS A 129 0.36 -13.17 11.86
CA LYS A 129 1.51 -14.03 12.21
C LYS A 129 2.86 -13.32 12.15
N LEU A 130 2.92 -12.08 11.68
CA LEU A 130 4.18 -11.37 11.54
C LEU A 130 4.68 -10.87 12.90
N GLU A 131 5.98 -10.95 13.11
CA GLU A 131 6.64 -10.36 14.26
C GLU A 131 6.43 -8.84 14.29
N GLY A 132 6.14 -8.30 15.45
CA GLY A 132 6.01 -6.86 15.65
C GLY A 132 5.40 -6.55 17.01
N ASP A 133 5.64 -5.35 17.48
CA ASP A 133 4.98 -4.80 18.67
C ASP A 133 3.59 -4.26 18.27
N PRO A 134 2.49 -4.82 18.81
CA PRO A 134 1.13 -4.33 18.53
C PRO A 134 0.95 -2.83 18.83
N ASN A 135 1.59 -2.32 19.88
CA ASN A 135 1.52 -0.90 20.21
C ASN A 135 2.18 -0.03 19.13
N ALA A 136 3.33 -0.45 18.62
CA ALA A 136 4.00 0.27 17.52
C ALA A 136 3.11 0.28 16.25
N ILE A 137 2.43 -0.82 15.95
CA ILE A 137 1.50 -0.90 14.81
C ILE A 137 0.33 0.06 15.01
N MET A 138 -0.23 0.14 16.21
CA MET A 138 -1.27 1.15 16.52
C MET A 138 -0.75 2.57 16.35
N GLY A 139 0.50 2.84 16.72
CA GLY A 139 1.15 4.12 16.46
C GLY A 139 1.30 4.45 14.96
N TYR A 140 1.55 3.44 14.12
CA TYR A 140 1.56 3.62 12.67
C TYR A 140 0.15 3.97 12.14
N TYR A 141 -0.89 3.31 12.65
CA TYR A 141 -2.28 3.60 12.28
C TYR A 141 -2.68 5.02 12.65
N ASP A 142 -2.34 5.46 13.87
CA ASP A 142 -2.59 6.84 14.32
C ASP A 142 -1.89 7.85 13.40
N THR A 143 -0.59 7.63 13.11
CA THR A 143 0.21 8.49 12.23
C THR A 143 -0.36 8.58 10.80
N LEU A 144 -0.90 7.47 10.29
CA LEU A 144 -1.43 7.44 8.93
C LEU A 144 -2.83 8.03 8.82
N ARG A 145 -3.68 7.86 9.84
CA ARG A 145 -5.12 8.21 9.76
C ARG A 145 -5.47 9.57 10.34
N LEU A 146 -4.87 9.93 11.48
CA LEU A 146 -5.31 11.10 12.24
C LEU A 146 -4.73 12.40 11.69
N GLY A 147 -5.47 13.50 11.82
CA GLY A 147 -4.99 14.85 11.48
C GLY A 147 -4.04 15.42 12.52
N SER A 148 -4.25 15.07 13.78
CA SER A 148 -3.40 15.41 14.93
C SER A 148 -3.07 14.14 15.70
N VAL A 149 -1.81 13.93 16.00
CA VAL A 149 -1.30 12.72 16.66
C VAL A 149 -0.47 13.16 17.87
N PRO A 150 -0.99 12.99 19.08
CA PRO A 150 -0.25 13.34 20.28
C PRO A 150 0.92 12.39 20.54
N ALA A 151 1.94 12.87 21.23
CA ALA A 151 3.04 12.04 21.65
C ALA A 151 2.55 10.88 22.53
N ASN A 152 3.00 9.68 22.22
CA ASN A 152 2.72 8.46 22.99
C ASN A 152 3.90 7.50 22.86
N PRO A 153 4.88 7.57 23.76
CA PRO A 153 6.08 6.74 23.70
C PRO A 153 5.80 5.24 23.70
N THR A 154 4.73 4.79 24.35
CA THR A 154 4.32 3.37 24.35
C THR A 154 3.98 2.88 22.93
N ARG A 155 3.46 3.76 22.08
CA ARG A 155 3.17 3.51 20.65
C ARG A 155 4.33 3.93 19.73
N GLY A 156 5.48 4.29 20.29
CA GLY A 156 6.63 4.77 19.53
C GLY A 156 6.43 6.16 18.92
N LEU A 157 5.51 6.96 19.43
CA LEU A 157 5.23 8.34 19.00
C LEU A 157 5.92 9.28 20.01
N TYR A 158 7.06 9.83 19.65
CA TYR A 158 7.90 10.60 20.57
C TYR A 158 7.63 12.10 20.54
N PHE A 159 6.89 12.60 19.55
CA PHE A 159 6.58 14.02 19.37
C PHE A 159 5.15 14.15 18.87
N ASP A 160 4.51 15.26 19.21
CA ASP A 160 3.24 15.64 18.61
C ASP A 160 3.41 15.85 17.10
N GLN A 161 2.44 15.44 16.35
CA GLN A 161 2.41 15.59 14.88
C GLN A 161 1.11 16.21 14.43
N GLU A 162 1.20 17.38 13.87
CA GLU A 162 0.09 18.02 13.17
C GLU A 162 0.24 17.83 11.66
N TRP A 163 -0.82 17.35 11.03
CA TRP A 163 -0.85 17.14 9.59
C TRP A 163 -1.53 18.28 8.83
N SER A 164 -2.06 19.26 9.57
CA SER A 164 -2.83 20.39 9.00
C SER A 164 -3.97 19.90 8.11
N SER A 165 -3.99 20.28 6.85
CA SER A 165 -5.01 19.86 5.89
C SER A 165 -4.66 18.61 5.09
N MET A 166 -3.54 17.94 5.41
CA MET A 166 -3.11 16.76 4.65
C MET A 166 -4.04 15.57 4.94
N PRO A 167 -4.59 14.94 3.89
CA PRO A 167 -5.46 13.78 4.07
C PRO A 167 -4.79 12.62 4.80
N GLY A 168 -5.59 11.79 5.44
CA GLY A 168 -5.12 10.53 6.00
C GLY A 168 -4.87 9.50 4.89
N VAL A 169 -4.07 8.49 5.24
CA VAL A 169 -3.77 7.32 4.43
C VAL A 169 -4.40 6.10 5.10
N MET A 170 -5.01 5.21 4.34
CA MET A 170 -5.59 3.99 4.89
C MET A 170 -4.47 2.97 5.22
N PRO A 171 -4.25 2.65 6.49
CA PRO A 171 -3.37 1.56 6.86
C PRO A 171 -4.05 0.23 6.51
N VAL A 172 -3.33 -0.61 5.76
CA VAL A 172 -3.81 -1.93 5.39
C VAL A 172 -3.25 -2.95 6.35
N ALA A 173 -4.12 -3.62 7.10
CA ALA A 173 -3.76 -4.76 7.93
C ALA A 173 -3.33 -5.90 7.01
N SER A 174 -2.09 -6.34 7.14
CA SER A 174 -1.50 -7.34 6.26
C SER A 174 -0.50 -8.22 6.99
N GLY A 175 -0.42 -9.48 6.59
CA GLY A 175 0.53 -10.44 7.12
C GLY A 175 -0.11 -11.59 7.87
N GLY A 176 -0.47 -12.66 7.14
CA GLY A 176 -0.96 -13.91 7.70
C GLY A 176 -2.34 -13.84 8.37
N ILE A 177 -3.19 -12.92 7.93
CA ILE A 177 -4.57 -12.76 8.41
C ILE A 177 -5.46 -13.84 7.79
N HIS A 178 -6.38 -14.37 8.59
CA HIS A 178 -7.40 -15.31 8.15
C HIS A 178 -8.78 -14.89 8.71
N ALA A 179 -9.85 -15.48 8.18
CA ALA A 179 -11.23 -15.10 8.48
C ALA A 179 -11.56 -15.06 9.98
N GLY A 180 -11.00 -15.97 10.78
CA GLY A 180 -11.19 -16.01 12.24
C GLY A 180 -10.58 -14.82 13.03
N GLN A 181 -9.86 -13.93 12.34
CA GLN A 181 -9.25 -12.73 12.94
C GLN A 181 -9.98 -11.42 12.51
N MET A 182 -11.11 -11.55 11.82
CA MET A 182 -11.91 -10.43 11.33
C MET A 182 -13.05 -10.04 12.29
N HIS A 183 -13.08 -10.62 13.49
CA HIS A 183 -14.12 -10.40 14.53
C HIS A 183 -13.62 -9.49 15.62
#